data_fcc1f92f6c229017954807e38e8d6335
#
_entry.id   fcc1f92f6c229017954807e38e8d6335
#
_cell.length_a   1.000
_cell.length_b   1.000
_cell.length_c   1.000
_cell.angle_alpha   90.00
_cell.angle_beta   90.00
_cell.angle_gamma   90.00
#
_symmetry.space_group_name_H-M   'P 1'
#
loop_
_entity.id
_entity.type
_entity.pdbx_description
1 polymer ?
#
loop_
_entity_poly.entity_id
_entity_poly.type
_entity_poly.pdbx_seq_one_letter_code
_entity_poly.pdbx_strand_id
1 'polypeptide(L)'
;MNKKLLRIILAAILLAGAWLVERYAGLATWQVLLVYLVPYLLIGYDVLGEAVEGIMEGDPFDEDFLMALATIGALLIGFLPGAETQFPEAVFVMLFFQVGELFEDYAEDKARDSISDLMDIRPDVAYVERNGEVKEVNPEEVSVGETVIIKPGEKIPLDGTVLEGASSLNTVALTGESMPRDVAKGDDVISGCVNQSGALKVKVTKAFNDSTASKIIQLVENASENKSKSESLIRRFARVYTPIVVIAALALAIIPPFFYDNYATAFSTWLYRALTFLVVSCPCALVISIPLTFFAGIGGASHKGILIKGGNHMDALAKLSTVVFDKTGTLTHGSFEVEAVHPETIDEKELLHLAAHVERFSTHPIAVALRNAYPNEADSCVVTDTKEIAGQGITAVINGKTVSVGNDKMMATLGIKPHACKLCAHHTGTTVHVAIDGQYAGHILIADQLKDDARKAIEQLKRLGVQRTVMLTGDRDEAARQVAEQTGVTEYHAELLPADKVSHVERLLKDKQTGTSLAFVGDGINDAPVLARADVGIAMGALGSDAAIEAADVVLMDDKPSKIALAIRLSRHTIFIAKENAWFAIGIKVAVLLLATVGFANMGWAVFADVGVMVLAVLNAMRAR
;
A
#
# COMPACT_ATOMS: atom_id res chain seq x y z
N MET A 1 -10.40 -3.59 31.25
CA MET A 1 -11.82 -3.49 30.85
C MET A 1 -12.05 -2.04 30.39
N ASN A 2 -12.49 -1.83 29.16
CA ASN A 2 -12.61 -0.49 28.55
C ASN A 2 -13.65 0.33 29.35
N LYS A 3 -13.37 1.61 29.64
CA LYS A 3 -14.28 2.50 30.38
C LYS A 3 -15.67 2.60 29.74
N LYS A 4 -15.72 2.61 28.39
CA LYS A 4 -16.96 2.58 27.59
C LYS A 4 -17.78 1.31 27.91
N LEU A 5 -17.17 0.11 27.92
CA LEU A 5 -17.85 -1.15 28.21
C LEU A 5 -18.47 -1.17 29.62
N LEU A 6 -17.73 -0.69 30.64
CA LEU A 6 -18.26 -0.59 32.02
C LEU A 6 -19.48 0.32 32.08
N ARG A 7 -19.46 1.45 31.38
CA ARG A 7 -20.56 2.41 31.29
C ARG A 7 -21.81 1.81 30.65
N ILE A 8 -21.62 1.07 29.53
CA ILE A 8 -22.71 0.35 28.85
C ILE A 8 -23.37 -0.66 29.78
N ILE A 9 -22.57 -1.47 30.47
CA ILE A 9 -23.09 -2.48 31.43
C ILE A 9 -23.88 -1.79 32.58
N LEU A 10 -23.33 -0.72 33.13
CA LEU A 10 -23.98 0.01 34.21
C LEU A 10 -25.29 0.64 33.74
N ALA A 11 -25.31 1.26 32.56
CA ALA A 11 -26.52 1.84 31.98
C ALA A 11 -27.59 0.78 31.70
N ALA A 12 -27.21 -0.41 31.22
CA ALA A 12 -28.13 -1.52 31.00
C ALA A 12 -28.77 -2.02 32.32
N ILE A 13 -27.99 -2.12 33.40
CA ILE A 13 -28.49 -2.49 34.71
C ILE A 13 -29.48 -1.42 35.25
N LEU A 14 -29.12 -0.14 35.09
CA LEU A 14 -29.98 0.97 35.51
C LEU A 14 -31.27 1.04 34.67
N LEU A 15 -31.20 0.76 33.35
CA LEU A 15 -32.38 0.66 32.50
C LEU A 15 -33.33 -0.44 32.97
N ALA A 16 -32.80 -1.64 33.26
CA ALA A 16 -33.59 -2.73 33.80
C ALA A 16 -34.22 -2.36 35.16
N GLY A 17 -33.47 -1.67 36.02
CA GLY A 17 -33.98 -1.13 37.30
C GLY A 17 -35.08 -0.10 37.09
N ALA A 18 -34.90 0.84 36.18
CA ALA A 18 -35.90 1.86 35.83
C ALA A 18 -37.20 1.24 35.31
N TRP A 19 -37.11 0.22 34.48
CA TRP A 19 -38.28 -0.53 33.97
C TRP A 19 -39.04 -1.24 35.09
N LEU A 20 -38.36 -1.84 36.08
CA LEU A 20 -38.97 -2.44 37.24
C LEU A 20 -39.67 -1.38 38.12
N VAL A 21 -39.04 -0.24 38.36
CA VAL A 21 -39.62 0.87 39.13
C VAL A 21 -40.88 1.40 38.41
N GLU A 22 -40.86 1.64 37.11
CA GLU A 22 -42.04 2.04 36.33
C GLU A 22 -43.19 1.07 36.49
N ARG A 23 -42.92 -0.24 36.45
CA ARG A 23 -43.95 -1.28 36.50
C ARG A 23 -44.60 -1.47 37.85
N TYR A 24 -43.83 -1.23 38.94
CA TYR A 24 -44.31 -1.55 40.31
C TYR A 24 -44.56 -0.36 41.21
N ALA A 25 -44.00 0.83 40.93
CA ALA A 25 -44.07 1.97 41.84
C ALA A 25 -45.25 2.92 41.61
N GLY A 26 -46.03 2.78 40.51
CA GLY A 26 -47.21 3.62 40.22
C GLY A 26 -46.91 5.12 40.17
N LEU A 27 -45.77 5.51 39.64
CA LEU A 27 -45.27 6.89 39.58
C LEU A 27 -45.99 7.72 38.50
N ALA A 28 -46.05 9.03 38.73
CA ALA A 28 -46.50 9.96 37.68
C ALA A 28 -45.51 10.04 36.53
N THR A 29 -45.97 10.35 35.30
CA THR A 29 -45.14 10.38 34.07
C THR A 29 -43.84 11.19 34.22
N TRP A 30 -43.88 12.35 34.87
CA TRP A 30 -42.68 13.19 35.11
C TRP A 30 -41.69 12.54 36.10
N GLN A 31 -42.17 11.73 37.05
CA GLN A 31 -41.31 10.99 37.98
C GLN A 31 -40.62 9.80 37.27
N VAL A 32 -41.38 9.12 36.41
CA VAL A 32 -40.83 8.06 35.56
C VAL A 32 -39.75 8.62 34.63
N LEU A 33 -39.96 9.80 34.01
CA LEU A 33 -38.92 10.47 33.20
C LEU A 33 -37.63 10.69 34.00
N LEU A 34 -37.73 11.17 35.27
CA LEU A 34 -36.54 11.39 36.10
C LEU A 34 -35.77 10.09 36.39
N VAL A 35 -36.48 8.97 36.53
CA VAL A 35 -35.85 7.65 36.72
C VAL A 35 -35.08 7.21 35.45
N TYR A 36 -35.66 7.41 34.27
CA TYR A 36 -35.00 7.05 33.01
C TYR A 36 -33.92 8.06 32.59
N LEU A 37 -33.99 9.29 33.05
CA LEU A 37 -33.00 10.32 32.77
C LEU A 37 -31.61 9.95 33.31
N VAL A 38 -31.54 9.18 34.40
CA VAL A 38 -30.28 8.75 35.02
C VAL A 38 -29.52 7.82 34.07
N PRO A 39 -30.04 6.66 33.63
CA PRO A 39 -29.34 5.84 32.64
C PRO A 39 -29.15 6.53 31.28
N TYR A 40 -30.09 7.39 30.87
CA TYR A 40 -29.98 8.15 29.60
C TYR A 40 -28.78 9.09 29.60
N LEU A 41 -28.63 9.92 30.65
CA LEU A 41 -27.48 10.82 30.76
C LEU A 41 -26.17 10.09 30.98
N LEU A 42 -26.18 8.97 31.69
CA LEU A 42 -24.98 8.15 31.93
C LEU A 42 -24.43 7.59 30.62
N ILE A 43 -25.31 7.12 29.72
CA ILE A 43 -24.90 6.48 28.49
C ILE A 43 -24.71 7.48 27.33
N GLY A 44 -25.44 8.61 27.32
CA GLY A 44 -25.52 9.53 26.18
C GLY A 44 -24.81 10.86 26.40
N TYR A 45 -24.08 11.10 27.48
CA TYR A 45 -23.50 12.43 27.76
C TYR A 45 -22.48 12.85 26.71
N ASP A 46 -21.72 11.90 26.14
CA ASP A 46 -20.77 12.11 25.03
C ASP A 46 -21.49 12.43 23.73
N VAL A 47 -22.45 11.61 23.31
CA VAL A 47 -23.28 11.84 22.11
C VAL A 47 -23.98 13.21 22.16
N LEU A 48 -24.51 13.56 23.33
CA LEU A 48 -25.12 14.87 23.52
C LEU A 48 -24.10 16.01 23.47
N GLY A 49 -22.88 15.78 23.97
CA GLY A 49 -21.75 16.71 23.92
C GLY A 49 -21.29 16.95 22.48
N GLU A 50 -21.05 15.89 21.74
CA GLU A 50 -20.62 15.92 20.33
C GLU A 50 -21.68 16.54 19.42
N ALA A 51 -22.98 16.25 19.64
CA ALA A 51 -24.07 16.91 18.94
C ALA A 51 -24.09 18.44 19.16
N VAL A 52 -23.79 18.92 20.39
CA VAL A 52 -23.68 20.36 20.68
C VAL A 52 -22.44 20.97 20.03
N GLU A 53 -21.31 20.27 20.07
CA GLU A 53 -20.06 20.70 19.44
C GLU A 53 -20.21 20.82 17.92
N GLY A 54 -20.82 19.82 17.25
CA GLY A 54 -21.12 19.86 15.82
C GLY A 54 -22.00 21.06 15.40
N ILE A 55 -23.00 21.42 16.23
CA ILE A 55 -23.79 22.63 16.01
C ILE A 55 -22.92 23.91 16.12
N MET A 56 -22.00 23.95 17.09
CA MET A 56 -21.12 25.10 17.31
C MET A 56 -20.07 25.26 16.21
N GLU A 57 -19.59 24.16 15.65
CA GLU A 57 -18.62 24.13 14.54
C GLU A 57 -19.25 24.38 13.16
N GLY A 58 -20.59 24.40 13.06
CA GLY A 58 -21.32 24.69 11.83
C GLY A 58 -21.56 23.48 10.92
N ASP A 59 -21.41 22.26 11.44
CA ASP A 59 -21.81 21.00 10.81
C ASP A 59 -22.88 20.27 11.64
N PRO A 60 -24.12 20.84 11.75
CA PRO A 60 -25.14 20.40 12.71
C PRO A 60 -25.88 19.14 12.28
N PHE A 61 -25.50 18.49 11.17
CA PHE A 61 -26.23 17.34 10.62
C PHE A 61 -25.38 16.05 10.63
N ASP A 62 -24.65 15.83 11.71
CA ASP A 62 -23.95 14.58 11.96
C ASP A 62 -24.87 13.51 12.56
N GLU A 63 -24.31 12.33 12.81
CA GLU A 63 -25.02 11.19 13.37
C GLU A 63 -25.42 11.40 14.84
N ASP A 64 -24.57 12.07 15.62
CA ASP A 64 -24.80 12.35 17.03
C ASP A 64 -25.96 13.30 17.22
N PHE A 65 -26.05 14.33 16.37
CA PHE A 65 -27.20 15.24 16.34
C PHE A 65 -28.51 14.50 16.02
N LEU A 66 -28.51 13.61 15.03
CA LEU A 66 -29.71 12.82 14.69
C LEU A 66 -30.15 11.93 15.84
N MET A 67 -29.20 11.27 16.50
CA MET A 67 -29.45 10.41 17.66
C MET A 67 -29.94 11.19 18.88
N ALA A 68 -29.29 12.33 19.18
CA ALA A 68 -29.71 13.23 20.25
C ALA A 68 -31.14 13.76 20.01
N LEU A 69 -31.42 14.26 18.80
CA LEU A 69 -32.74 14.79 18.44
C LEU A 69 -33.83 13.72 18.56
N ALA A 70 -33.58 12.50 18.05
CA ALA A 70 -34.54 11.43 18.08
C ALA A 70 -34.81 10.91 19.49
N THR A 71 -33.78 10.72 20.31
CA THR A 71 -33.90 10.20 21.67
C THR A 71 -34.47 11.23 22.65
N ILE A 72 -34.12 12.52 22.51
CA ILE A 72 -34.77 13.62 23.25
C ILE A 72 -36.24 13.71 22.85
N GLY A 73 -36.56 13.62 21.55
CA GLY A 73 -37.93 13.58 21.06
C GLY A 73 -38.73 12.41 21.66
N ALA A 74 -38.14 11.22 21.77
CA ALA A 74 -38.75 10.04 22.38
C ALA A 74 -39.01 10.23 23.89
N LEU A 75 -38.11 10.93 24.60
CA LEU A 75 -38.33 11.29 26.02
C LEU A 75 -39.49 12.30 26.20
N LEU A 76 -39.68 13.21 25.24
CA LEU A 76 -40.67 14.27 25.32
C LEU A 76 -42.04 13.86 24.79
N ILE A 77 -42.15 12.88 23.90
CA ILE A 77 -43.38 12.50 23.23
C ILE A 77 -44.46 12.04 24.20
N GLY A 78 -44.10 11.40 25.34
CA GLY A 78 -45.02 10.91 26.35
C GLY A 78 -45.82 12.01 27.08
N PHE A 79 -45.48 13.31 26.88
CA PHE A 79 -46.23 14.45 27.39
C PHE A 79 -47.26 14.99 26.40
N LEU A 80 -47.32 14.46 25.19
CA LEU A 80 -48.29 14.86 24.17
C LEU A 80 -49.63 14.15 24.38
N PRO A 81 -50.75 14.80 24.01
CA PRO A 81 -52.09 14.19 24.12
C PRO A 81 -52.21 12.89 23.33
N GLY A 82 -52.58 11.82 24.01
CA GLY A 82 -52.81 10.50 23.40
C GLY A 82 -51.52 9.74 23.01
N ALA A 83 -50.36 10.20 23.45
CA ALA A 83 -49.11 9.49 23.25
C ALA A 83 -48.83 8.50 24.39
N GLU A 84 -48.21 7.38 24.05
CA GLU A 84 -47.59 6.47 25.02
C GLU A 84 -46.17 6.95 25.36
N THR A 85 -45.73 6.67 26.58
CA THR A 85 -44.37 6.99 27.03
C THR A 85 -43.35 6.09 26.30
N GLN A 86 -42.30 6.69 25.77
CA GLN A 86 -41.22 5.98 25.05
C GLN A 86 -39.88 6.08 25.80
N PHE A 87 -39.89 6.28 27.12
CA PHE A 87 -38.69 6.44 27.94
C PHE A 87 -37.74 5.25 27.88
N PRO A 88 -38.21 3.99 28.02
CA PRO A 88 -37.35 2.82 27.84
C PRO A 88 -36.69 2.74 26.49
N GLU A 89 -37.42 3.07 25.41
CA GLU A 89 -36.92 3.03 24.06
C GLU A 89 -35.84 4.08 23.82
N ALA A 90 -35.98 5.29 24.35
CA ALA A 90 -34.98 6.35 24.25
C ALA A 90 -33.63 5.92 24.84
N VAL A 91 -33.65 5.32 26.04
CA VAL A 91 -32.43 4.81 26.69
C VAL A 91 -31.87 3.60 25.96
N PHE A 92 -32.75 2.70 25.49
CA PHE A 92 -32.35 1.51 24.73
C PHE A 92 -31.66 1.88 23.40
N VAL A 93 -32.21 2.85 22.70
CA VAL A 93 -31.63 3.35 21.45
C VAL A 93 -30.22 3.92 21.68
N MET A 94 -30.07 4.78 22.70
CA MET A 94 -28.78 5.35 23.05
C MET A 94 -27.78 4.28 23.50
N LEU A 95 -28.23 3.27 24.24
CA LEU A 95 -27.40 2.15 24.67
C LEU A 95 -26.91 1.31 23.48
N PHE A 96 -27.79 0.99 22.53
CA PHE A 96 -27.39 0.23 21.33
C PHE A 96 -26.49 1.04 20.40
N PHE A 97 -26.70 2.34 20.31
CA PHE A 97 -25.79 3.23 19.58
C PHE A 97 -24.38 3.17 20.17
N GLN A 98 -24.25 3.28 21.50
CA GLN A 98 -22.96 3.16 22.20
C GLN A 98 -22.31 1.76 22.07
N VAL A 99 -23.12 0.71 21.97
CA VAL A 99 -22.61 -0.64 21.63
C VAL A 99 -22.06 -0.64 20.20
N GLY A 100 -22.73 0.04 19.27
CA GLY A 100 -22.28 0.22 17.90
C GLY A 100 -20.92 0.92 17.84
N GLU A 101 -20.77 2.08 18.49
CA GLU A 101 -19.51 2.82 18.59
C GLU A 101 -18.38 1.97 19.22
N LEU A 102 -18.69 1.18 20.27
CA LEU A 102 -17.68 0.28 20.85
C LEU A 102 -17.17 -0.76 19.85
N PHE A 103 -18.05 -1.28 18.99
CA PHE A 103 -17.66 -2.18 17.91
C PHE A 103 -16.87 -1.47 16.81
N GLU A 104 -17.20 -0.21 16.51
CA GLU A 104 -16.48 0.65 15.59
C GLU A 104 -15.05 0.87 16.05
N ASP A 105 -14.87 1.37 17.29
CA ASP A 105 -13.56 1.55 17.92
C ASP A 105 -12.73 0.26 17.85
N TYR A 106 -13.33 -0.88 18.23
CA TYR A 106 -12.67 -2.18 18.20
C TYR A 106 -12.25 -2.60 16.79
N ALA A 107 -13.09 -2.35 15.80
CA ALA A 107 -12.82 -2.71 14.41
C ALA A 107 -11.76 -1.80 13.78
N GLU A 108 -11.79 -0.50 14.10
CA GLU A 108 -10.76 0.45 13.68
C GLU A 108 -9.40 0.12 14.31
N ASP A 109 -9.37 -0.15 15.62
CA ASP A 109 -8.17 -0.61 16.32
C ASP A 109 -7.63 -1.90 15.70
N LYS A 110 -8.51 -2.86 15.39
CA LYS A 110 -8.12 -4.15 14.78
C LYS A 110 -7.62 -4.01 13.35
N ALA A 111 -8.16 -3.07 12.58
CA ALA A 111 -7.66 -2.75 11.25
C ALA A 111 -6.32 -2.01 11.33
N ARG A 112 -6.15 -1.12 12.30
CA ARG A 112 -4.87 -0.48 12.62
C ARG A 112 -3.85 -1.48 13.16
N ASP A 113 -4.24 -2.46 13.99
CA ASP A 113 -3.38 -3.55 14.43
C ASP A 113 -2.85 -4.39 13.26
N SER A 114 -3.62 -4.56 12.20
CA SER A 114 -3.16 -5.24 10.98
C SER A 114 -2.07 -4.44 10.25
N ILE A 115 -2.06 -3.12 10.42
CA ILE A 115 -0.97 -2.23 10.02
C ILE A 115 0.15 -2.27 11.06
N SER A 116 -0.19 -2.40 12.33
CA SER A 116 0.75 -2.51 13.46
C SER A 116 1.52 -3.83 13.48
N ASP A 117 0.99 -4.92 12.91
CA ASP A 117 1.77 -6.13 12.64
C ASP A 117 2.96 -5.84 11.69
N LEU A 118 2.83 -4.79 10.84
CA LEU A 118 3.97 -4.21 10.10
C LEU A 118 4.86 -3.34 10.99
N MET A 119 4.34 -2.74 12.07
CA MET A 119 5.15 -2.04 13.05
C MET A 119 6.03 -2.98 13.87
N ASP A 120 5.73 -4.29 13.91
CA ASP A 120 6.65 -5.30 14.45
C ASP A 120 7.96 -5.43 13.64
N ILE A 121 8.05 -4.77 12.48
CA ILE A 121 9.31 -4.56 11.75
C ILE A 121 10.24 -3.60 12.52
N ARG A 122 9.72 -2.67 13.33
CA ARG A 122 10.52 -1.71 14.07
C ARG A 122 11.39 -2.40 15.11
N PRO A 123 12.71 -2.20 15.08
CA PRO A 123 13.61 -2.71 16.11
C PRO A 123 13.50 -1.86 17.38
N ASP A 124 13.41 -2.51 18.53
CA ASP A 124 13.29 -1.83 19.83
C ASP A 124 14.65 -1.41 20.39
N VAL A 125 15.72 -2.14 20.04
CA VAL A 125 17.07 -1.95 20.58
C VAL A 125 18.13 -2.13 19.51
N ALA A 126 19.30 -1.46 19.68
CA ALA A 126 20.50 -1.66 18.88
C ALA A 126 21.72 -1.91 19.78
N TYR A 127 22.57 -2.85 19.41
CA TYR A 127 23.83 -3.12 20.10
C TYR A 127 24.97 -2.48 19.34
N VAL A 128 25.49 -1.35 19.86
CA VAL A 128 26.53 -0.54 19.20
C VAL A 128 27.89 -0.81 19.85
N GLU A 129 28.93 -1.02 19.03
CA GLU A 129 30.32 -1.14 19.45
C GLU A 129 30.93 0.26 19.59
N ARG A 130 31.12 0.74 20.83
CA ARG A 130 31.74 2.03 21.15
C ARG A 130 32.97 1.80 22.04
N ASN A 131 34.16 2.22 21.59
CA ASN A 131 35.42 2.07 22.31
C ASN A 131 35.76 0.62 22.71
N GLY A 132 35.36 -0.37 21.89
CA GLY A 132 35.59 -1.80 22.16
C GLY A 132 34.60 -2.44 23.14
N GLU A 133 33.62 -1.68 23.62
CA GLU A 133 32.50 -2.19 24.43
C GLU A 133 31.20 -2.19 23.62
N VAL A 134 30.39 -3.24 23.80
CA VAL A 134 29.06 -3.33 23.20
C VAL A 134 28.04 -2.74 24.16
N LYS A 135 27.32 -1.72 23.72
CA LYS A 135 26.28 -1.05 24.50
C LYS A 135 24.92 -1.20 23.83
N GLU A 136 23.93 -1.52 24.63
CA GLU A 136 22.52 -1.50 24.22
C GLU A 136 22.05 -0.05 24.25
N VAL A 137 21.50 0.43 23.12
CA VAL A 137 20.99 1.79 22.94
C VAL A 137 19.69 1.78 22.18
N ASN A 138 18.92 2.88 22.25
CA ASN A 138 17.80 3.09 21.36
C ASN A 138 18.33 3.25 19.91
N PRO A 139 17.74 2.59 18.90
CA PRO A 139 18.12 2.77 17.49
C PRO A 139 18.16 4.24 17.03
N GLU A 140 17.32 5.12 17.61
CA GLU A 140 17.30 6.55 17.33
C GLU A 140 18.60 7.30 17.74
N GLU A 141 19.37 6.72 18.68
CA GLU A 141 20.61 7.30 19.19
C GLU A 141 21.85 6.85 18.40
N VAL A 142 21.67 5.99 17.41
CA VAL A 142 22.76 5.44 16.60
C VAL A 142 23.06 6.37 15.43
N SER A 143 24.33 6.77 15.33
CA SER A 143 24.79 7.67 14.27
C SER A 143 25.25 6.91 13.02
N VAL A 144 25.12 7.55 11.86
CA VAL A 144 25.67 7.01 10.60
C VAL A 144 27.19 6.83 10.74
N GLY A 145 27.68 5.67 10.32
CA GLY A 145 29.09 5.26 10.41
C GLY A 145 29.43 4.46 11.67
N GLU A 146 28.57 4.38 12.68
CA GLU A 146 28.77 3.49 13.83
C GLU A 146 28.60 2.01 13.42
N THR A 147 29.17 1.12 14.22
CA THR A 147 29.10 -0.33 13.99
C THR A 147 28.11 -0.94 14.96
N VAL A 148 27.11 -1.65 14.43
CA VAL A 148 26.14 -2.41 15.20
C VAL A 148 26.43 -3.91 15.10
N ILE A 149 26.18 -4.62 16.20
CA ILE A 149 26.32 -6.08 16.28
C ILE A 149 24.93 -6.68 16.33
N ILE A 150 24.67 -7.65 15.45
CA ILE A 150 23.37 -8.27 15.29
C ILE A 150 23.53 -9.79 15.47
N LYS A 151 22.90 -10.34 16.51
CA LYS A 151 22.96 -11.76 16.82
C LYS A 151 21.85 -12.52 16.08
N PRO A 152 21.99 -13.85 15.91
CA PRO A 152 20.89 -14.68 15.43
C PRO A 152 19.61 -14.51 16.26
N GLY A 153 18.48 -14.35 15.59
CA GLY A 153 17.18 -14.07 16.18
C GLY A 153 16.85 -12.58 16.38
N GLU A 154 17.83 -11.68 16.25
CA GLU A 154 17.61 -10.24 16.40
C GLU A 154 17.19 -9.59 15.08
N LYS A 155 16.41 -8.50 15.18
CA LYS A 155 16.07 -7.64 14.04
C LYS A 155 17.25 -6.73 13.72
N ILE A 156 17.47 -6.46 12.44
CA ILE A 156 18.46 -5.47 11.99
C ILE A 156 17.96 -4.07 12.37
N PRO A 157 18.70 -3.32 13.21
CA PRO A 157 18.19 -2.07 13.77
C PRO A 157 18.19 -0.90 12.77
N LEU A 158 19.19 -0.84 11.89
CA LEU A 158 19.38 0.24 10.90
C LEU A 158 19.91 -0.34 9.60
N ASP A 159 19.67 0.38 8.49
CA ASP A 159 20.26 0.05 7.20
C ASP A 159 21.79 0.20 7.26
N GLY A 160 22.50 -0.73 6.65
CA GLY A 160 23.95 -0.71 6.69
C GLY A 160 24.62 -1.74 5.79
N THR A 161 25.97 -1.75 5.81
CA THR A 161 26.79 -2.69 5.04
C THR A 161 27.51 -3.65 6.01
N VAL A 162 27.54 -4.94 5.71
CA VAL A 162 28.19 -5.96 6.52
C VAL A 162 29.72 -5.77 6.49
N LEU A 163 30.31 -5.53 7.65
CA LEU A 163 31.78 -5.46 7.85
C LEU A 163 32.39 -6.83 8.08
N GLU A 164 31.72 -7.63 8.92
CA GLU A 164 32.19 -8.95 9.34
C GLU A 164 31.00 -9.89 9.56
N GLY A 165 31.17 -11.18 9.23
CA GLY A 165 30.18 -12.23 9.40
C GLY A 165 29.52 -12.61 8.08
N ALA A 166 28.75 -13.70 8.15
CA ALA A 166 27.85 -14.17 7.10
C ALA A 166 26.62 -14.78 7.75
N SER A 167 25.45 -14.56 7.17
CA SER A 167 24.19 -15.06 7.71
C SER A 167 23.11 -15.14 6.63
N SER A 168 21.98 -15.77 6.99
CA SER A 168 20.74 -15.71 6.22
C SER A 168 19.75 -14.77 6.91
N LEU A 169 19.14 -13.87 6.16
CA LEU A 169 18.17 -12.89 6.65
C LEU A 169 16.76 -13.31 6.27
N ASN A 170 15.86 -13.32 7.24
CA ASN A 170 14.43 -13.46 6.98
C ASN A 170 13.86 -12.09 6.59
N THR A 171 13.41 -11.97 5.35
CA THR A 171 12.85 -10.76 4.77
C THR A 171 11.33 -10.79 4.65
N VAL A 172 10.67 -11.85 5.13
CA VAL A 172 9.21 -12.08 4.97
C VAL A 172 8.38 -10.88 5.38
N ALA A 173 8.74 -10.23 6.49
CA ALA A 173 8.01 -9.07 7.00
C ALA A 173 8.07 -7.85 6.07
N LEU A 174 9.13 -7.72 5.26
CA LEU A 174 9.32 -6.61 4.33
C LEU A 174 8.85 -6.96 2.91
N THR A 175 9.30 -8.10 2.38
CA THR A 175 9.10 -8.47 0.97
C THR A 175 7.95 -9.45 0.75
N GLY A 176 7.49 -10.12 1.82
CA GLY A 176 6.54 -11.23 1.73
C GLY A 176 7.14 -12.51 1.13
N GLU A 177 8.47 -12.57 0.92
CA GLU A 177 9.16 -13.75 0.38
C GLU A 177 9.57 -14.71 1.50
N SER A 178 9.21 -16.00 1.33
CA SER A 178 9.54 -17.04 2.32
C SER A 178 11.00 -17.53 2.23
N MET A 179 11.71 -17.23 1.14
CA MET A 179 13.12 -17.63 0.98
C MET A 179 14.02 -16.64 1.71
N PRO A 180 14.86 -17.10 2.66
CA PRO A 180 15.85 -16.23 3.28
C PRO A 180 16.87 -15.70 2.27
N ARG A 181 17.36 -14.49 2.49
CA ARG A 181 18.43 -13.88 1.70
C ARG A 181 19.75 -14.09 2.41
N ASP A 182 20.70 -14.74 1.74
CA ASP A 182 22.06 -14.88 2.27
C ASP A 182 22.83 -13.57 2.12
N VAL A 183 23.62 -13.24 3.16
CA VAL A 183 24.45 -12.03 3.20
C VAL A 183 25.84 -12.37 3.77
N ALA A 184 26.85 -11.71 3.22
CA ALA A 184 28.24 -11.84 3.59
C ALA A 184 28.91 -10.45 3.67
N LYS A 185 30.20 -10.42 4.00
CA LYS A 185 30.98 -9.18 4.07
C LYS A 185 30.90 -8.38 2.76
N GLY A 186 30.51 -7.13 2.87
CA GLY A 186 30.35 -6.18 1.75
C GLY A 186 28.91 -6.06 1.25
N ASP A 187 28.00 -6.94 1.67
CA ASP A 187 26.59 -6.87 1.28
C ASP A 187 25.84 -5.86 2.12
N ASP A 188 24.83 -5.22 1.50
CA ASP A 188 23.93 -4.32 2.18
C ASP A 188 22.82 -5.08 2.89
N VAL A 189 22.51 -4.63 4.11
CA VAL A 189 21.43 -5.15 4.95
C VAL A 189 20.45 -4.04 5.29
N ILE A 190 19.19 -4.45 5.49
CA ILE A 190 18.06 -3.53 5.61
C ILE A 190 17.44 -3.69 6.99
N SER A 191 17.10 -2.56 7.61
CA SER A 191 16.40 -2.53 8.90
C SER A 191 15.08 -3.28 8.84
N GLY A 192 14.74 -3.96 9.94
CA GLY A 192 13.51 -4.75 10.05
C GLY A 192 13.60 -6.20 9.57
N CYS A 193 14.65 -6.60 8.85
CA CYS A 193 14.93 -8.03 8.58
C CYS A 193 15.36 -8.75 9.87
N VAL A 194 15.05 -10.03 9.99
CA VAL A 194 15.49 -10.86 11.13
C VAL A 194 16.71 -11.68 10.74
N ASN A 195 17.80 -11.53 11.50
CA ASN A 195 19.01 -12.33 11.35
C ASN A 195 18.77 -13.77 11.83
N GLN A 196 19.08 -14.79 11.01
CA GLN A 196 18.74 -16.19 11.33
C GLN A 196 19.91 -17.04 11.85
N SER A 197 21.11 -16.92 11.28
CA SER A 197 22.15 -17.94 11.49
C SER A 197 23.45 -17.42 12.12
N GLY A 198 24.12 -16.46 11.53
CA GLY A 198 25.43 -15.94 11.96
C GLY A 198 25.35 -14.60 12.65
N ALA A 199 26.29 -14.28 13.53
CA ALA A 199 26.43 -12.92 14.05
C ALA A 199 26.99 -12.00 12.96
N LEU A 200 26.41 -10.81 12.82
CA LEU A 200 26.83 -9.81 11.85
C LEU A 200 27.35 -8.57 12.55
N LYS A 201 28.45 -7.99 12.05
CA LYS A 201 28.85 -6.60 12.34
C LYS A 201 28.50 -5.76 11.12
N VAL A 202 27.70 -4.74 11.33
CA VAL A 202 27.15 -3.89 10.27
C VAL A 202 27.52 -2.45 10.51
N LYS A 203 28.10 -1.78 9.51
CA LYS A 203 28.34 -0.34 9.52
C LYS A 203 27.06 0.37 9.08
N VAL A 204 26.54 1.22 9.93
CA VAL A 204 25.31 1.98 9.70
C VAL A 204 25.50 2.98 8.56
N THR A 205 24.62 2.95 7.57
CA THR A 205 24.64 3.83 6.38
C THR A 205 23.56 4.90 6.41
N LYS A 206 22.44 4.67 7.12
CA LYS A 206 21.33 5.61 7.22
C LYS A 206 20.95 5.86 8.68
N ALA A 207 20.48 7.08 8.98
CA ALA A 207 19.90 7.41 10.28
C ALA A 207 18.58 6.64 10.49
N PHE A 208 18.14 6.50 11.75
CA PHE A 208 16.94 5.73 12.09
C PHE A 208 15.68 6.20 11.34
N ASN A 209 15.43 7.52 11.29
CA ASN A 209 14.26 8.07 10.60
C ASN A 209 14.31 7.88 9.07
N ASP A 210 15.52 7.73 8.51
CA ASP A 210 15.76 7.48 7.09
C ASP A 210 15.86 5.98 6.77
N SER A 211 15.80 5.12 7.79
CA SER A 211 15.89 3.67 7.62
C SER A 211 14.68 3.12 6.85
N THR A 212 14.90 2.02 6.14
CA THR A 212 13.86 1.39 5.32
C THR A 212 12.64 1.01 6.14
N ALA A 213 12.81 0.45 7.34
CA ALA A 213 11.70 0.12 8.23
C ALA A 213 10.88 1.36 8.64
N SER A 214 11.55 2.46 9.05
CA SER A 214 10.88 3.71 9.44
C SER A 214 10.08 4.31 8.28
N LYS A 215 10.65 4.33 7.07
CA LYS A 215 9.97 4.83 5.87
C LYS A 215 8.74 4.00 5.50
N ILE A 216 8.83 2.67 5.58
CA ILE A 216 7.69 1.78 5.32
C ILE A 216 6.56 2.09 6.30
N ILE A 217 6.86 2.21 7.59
CA ILE A 217 5.88 2.53 8.62
C ILE A 217 5.20 3.87 8.32
N GLN A 218 5.97 4.93 8.06
CA GLN A 218 5.44 6.24 7.71
C GLN A 218 4.55 6.21 6.45
N LEU A 219 4.94 5.46 5.42
CA LEU A 219 4.15 5.33 4.19
C LEU A 219 2.80 4.67 4.46
N VAL A 220 2.76 3.65 5.31
CA VAL A 220 1.52 2.94 5.66
C VAL A 220 0.64 3.80 6.58
N GLU A 221 1.22 4.52 7.53
CA GLU A 221 0.49 5.49 8.37
C GLU A 221 -0.12 6.61 7.52
N ASN A 222 0.66 7.23 6.64
CA ASN A 222 0.20 8.31 5.76
C ASN A 222 -0.77 7.82 4.67
N ALA A 223 -0.79 6.53 4.34
CA ALA A 223 -1.73 5.96 3.37
C ALA A 223 -3.20 6.14 3.80
N SER A 224 -3.43 6.28 5.10
CA SER A 224 -4.76 6.55 5.67
C SER A 224 -5.28 7.96 5.33
N GLU A 225 -4.40 8.91 5.07
CA GLU A 225 -4.79 10.29 4.75
C GLU A 225 -5.25 10.47 3.30
N ASN A 226 -4.76 9.64 2.39
CA ASN A 226 -5.10 9.66 0.97
C ASN A 226 -6.38 8.89 0.67
N LYS A 227 -7.53 9.53 0.96
CA LYS A 227 -8.87 8.94 0.84
C LYS A 227 -9.21 8.57 -0.59
N SER A 228 -9.85 7.42 -0.76
CA SER A 228 -10.33 6.97 -2.07
C SER A 228 -11.43 7.90 -2.62
N LYS A 229 -11.64 7.87 -3.95
CA LYS A 229 -12.79 8.55 -4.56
C LYS A 229 -14.10 8.00 -4.02
N SER A 230 -14.15 6.73 -3.68
CA SER A 230 -15.31 6.07 -3.09
C SER A 230 -15.60 6.61 -1.69
N GLU A 231 -14.59 6.79 -0.84
CA GLU A 231 -14.74 7.41 0.49
C GLU A 231 -15.17 8.88 0.40
N SER A 232 -14.55 9.65 -0.51
CA SER A 232 -14.91 11.05 -0.71
C SER A 232 -16.33 11.23 -1.25
N LEU A 233 -16.82 10.27 -2.06
CA LEU A 233 -18.17 10.26 -2.60
C LEU A 233 -19.20 9.96 -1.51
N ILE A 234 -18.89 9.04 -0.59
CA ILE A 234 -19.76 8.71 0.55
C ILE A 234 -19.87 9.89 1.50
N ARG A 235 -18.76 10.55 1.82
CA ARG A 235 -18.77 11.74 2.67
C ARG A 235 -19.58 12.88 2.04
N ARG A 236 -19.50 13.06 0.71
CA ARG A 236 -20.35 14.01 -0.03
C ARG A 236 -21.81 13.58 -0.03
N PHE A 237 -22.08 12.28 -0.13
CA PHE A 237 -23.43 11.72 -0.05
C PHE A 237 -24.04 11.99 1.34
N ALA A 238 -23.32 11.72 2.43
CA ALA A 238 -23.78 11.98 3.80
C ALA A 238 -24.18 13.44 3.99
N ARG A 239 -23.35 14.39 3.54
CA ARG A 239 -23.63 15.84 3.64
C ARG A 239 -24.91 16.29 2.92
N VAL A 240 -25.31 15.61 1.85
CA VAL A 240 -26.56 15.92 1.11
C VAL A 240 -27.74 15.10 1.65
N TYR A 241 -27.46 13.86 2.04
CA TYR A 241 -28.48 12.90 2.49
C TYR A 241 -29.11 13.33 3.83
N THR A 242 -28.30 13.74 4.81
CA THR A 242 -28.80 14.05 6.18
C THR A 242 -29.81 15.22 6.19
N PRO A 243 -29.59 16.37 5.55
CA PRO A 243 -30.60 17.41 5.46
C PRO A 243 -31.91 16.94 4.78
N ILE A 244 -31.81 16.11 3.74
CA ILE A 244 -32.99 15.55 3.06
C ILE A 244 -33.79 14.69 4.00
N VAL A 245 -33.11 13.84 4.77
CA VAL A 245 -33.73 12.98 5.78
C VAL A 245 -34.44 13.77 6.87
N VAL A 246 -33.81 14.82 7.40
CA VAL A 246 -34.42 15.68 8.43
C VAL A 246 -35.68 16.36 7.89
N ILE A 247 -35.63 16.90 6.67
CA ILE A 247 -36.80 17.52 6.01
C ILE A 247 -37.89 16.48 5.79
N ALA A 248 -37.54 15.26 5.34
CA ALA A 248 -38.51 14.17 5.14
C ALA A 248 -39.16 13.73 6.46
N ALA A 249 -38.38 13.62 7.55
CA ALA A 249 -38.89 13.30 8.88
C ALA A 249 -39.86 14.40 9.39
N LEU A 250 -39.50 15.67 9.19
CA LEU A 250 -40.37 16.80 9.56
C LEU A 250 -41.68 16.76 8.74
N ALA A 251 -41.60 16.50 7.45
CA ALA A 251 -42.77 16.34 6.60
C ALA A 251 -43.63 15.15 7.04
N LEU A 252 -43.01 14.03 7.43
CA LEU A 252 -43.67 12.84 7.94
C LEU A 252 -44.38 13.11 9.29
N ALA A 253 -43.81 13.95 10.14
CA ALA A 253 -44.43 14.34 11.41
C ALA A 253 -45.66 15.25 11.22
N ILE A 254 -45.61 16.18 10.24
CA ILE A 254 -46.58 17.26 10.13
C ILE A 254 -47.70 16.94 9.11
N ILE A 255 -47.38 16.41 7.92
CA ILE A 255 -48.34 16.30 6.81
C ILE A 255 -49.40 15.23 7.02
N PRO A 256 -49.07 13.97 7.39
CA PRO A 256 -50.08 12.92 7.49
C PRO A 256 -51.17 13.19 8.56
N PRO A 257 -50.90 13.81 9.72
CA PRO A 257 -51.92 14.10 10.71
C PRO A 257 -53.11 14.94 10.19
N PHE A 258 -52.88 15.80 9.14
CA PHE A 258 -53.98 16.56 8.54
C PHE A 258 -55.07 15.73 7.89
N PHE A 259 -54.81 14.47 7.59
CA PHE A 259 -55.76 13.54 6.98
C PHE A 259 -56.55 12.71 8.01
N TYR A 260 -56.42 12.99 9.31
CA TYR A 260 -57.10 12.30 10.40
C TYR A 260 -58.05 13.25 11.12
N ASP A 261 -59.17 12.69 11.65
CA ASP A 261 -60.19 13.48 12.34
C ASP A 261 -59.70 14.15 13.62
N ASN A 262 -58.74 13.54 14.33
CA ASN A 262 -58.11 14.12 15.51
C ASN A 262 -56.62 14.37 15.25
N TYR A 263 -56.28 15.61 14.90
CA TYR A 263 -54.92 15.99 14.60
C TYR A 263 -53.96 15.73 15.75
N ALA A 264 -54.34 16.02 17.00
CA ALA A 264 -53.41 15.94 18.14
C ALA A 264 -52.97 14.50 18.45
N THR A 265 -53.87 13.53 18.39
CA THR A 265 -53.56 12.10 18.57
C THR A 265 -52.83 11.52 17.36
N ALA A 266 -53.18 11.96 16.14
CA ALA A 266 -52.48 11.55 14.96
C ALA A 266 -51.06 12.12 14.91
N PHE A 267 -50.87 13.38 15.34
CA PHE A 267 -49.57 14.03 15.41
C PHE A 267 -48.58 13.28 16.30
N SER A 268 -48.99 12.86 17.52
CA SER A 268 -48.12 12.09 18.40
C SER A 268 -47.68 10.75 17.77
N THR A 269 -48.58 10.04 17.08
CA THR A 269 -48.26 8.80 16.37
C THR A 269 -47.27 9.03 15.21
N TRP A 270 -47.52 10.05 14.40
CA TRP A 270 -46.67 10.36 13.26
C TRP A 270 -45.34 10.98 13.66
N LEU A 271 -45.31 11.74 14.79
CA LEU A 271 -44.06 12.22 15.37
C LEU A 271 -43.18 11.06 15.82
N TYR A 272 -43.75 10.03 16.47
CA TYR A 272 -43.01 8.82 16.83
C TYR A 272 -42.43 8.10 15.59
N ARG A 273 -43.22 7.97 14.53
CA ARG A 273 -42.74 7.39 13.27
C ARG A 273 -41.65 8.24 12.62
N ALA A 274 -41.74 9.55 12.69
CA ALA A 274 -40.72 10.46 12.20
C ALA A 274 -39.41 10.37 12.99
N LEU A 275 -39.49 10.24 14.33
CA LEU A 275 -38.33 10.01 15.18
C LEU A 275 -37.66 8.64 14.88
N THR A 276 -38.48 7.59 14.73
CA THR A 276 -37.99 6.27 14.30
C THR A 276 -37.33 6.34 12.92
N PHE A 277 -37.93 7.09 11.97
CA PHE A 277 -37.35 7.33 10.64
C PHE A 277 -36.00 8.04 10.73
N LEU A 278 -35.83 9.04 11.61
CA LEU A 278 -34.55 9.73 11.83
C LEU A 278 -33.47 8.79 12.34
N VAL A 279 -33.77 7.98 13.35
CA VAL A 279 -32.82 7.01 13.93
C VAL A 279 -32.31 6.03 12.86
N VAL A 280 -33.23 5.43 12.09
CA VAL A 280 -32.85 4.47 11.04
C VAL A 280 -32.07 5.09 9.91
N SER A 281 -32.21 6.40 9.72
CA SER A 281 -31.58 7.10 8.59
C SER A 281 -30.10 7.38 8.78
N CYS A 282 -29.49 7.16 9.97
CA CYS A 282 -28.05 7.30 10.15
C CYS A 282 -27.28 6.35 9.19
N PRO A 283 -26.37 6.83 8.34
CA PRO A 283 -25.63 5.97 7.41
C PRO A 283 -24.41 5.26 8.07
N CYS A 284 -24.46 4.97 9.40
CA CYS A 284 -23.34 4.49 10.22
C CYS A 284 -22.61 3.27 9.59
N ALA A 285 -23.36 2.24 9.18
CA ALA A 285 -22.78 1.04 8.56
C ALA A 285 -22.00 1.36 7.27
N LEU A 286 -22.40 2.39 6.54
CA LEU A 286 -21.77 2.79 5.28
C LEU A 286 -20.50 3.63 5.52
N VAL A 287 -20.59 4.57 6.46
CA VAL A 287 -19.50 5.50 6.79
C VAL A 287 -18.31 4.76 7.38
N ILE A 288 -18.55 3.71 8.18
CA ILE A 288 -17.53 2.92 8.87
C ILE A 288 -16.96 1.81 7.98
N SER A 289 -17.84 1.00 7.34
CA SER A 289 -17.38 -0.23 6.68
C SER A 289 -16.51 0.02 5.44
N ILE A 290 -16.66 1.15 4.78
CA ILE A 290 -15.91 1.43 3.54
C ILE A 290 -14.47 1.84 3.81
N PRO A 291 -14.16 2.86 4.67
CA PRO A 291 -12.79 3.12 5.07
C PRO A 291 -12.10 1.87 5.63
N LEU A 292 -12.78 1.15 6.52
CA LEU A 292 -12.27 -0.08 7.09
C LEU A 292 -11.91 -1.14 6.04
N THR A 293 -12.71 -1.27 4.97
CA THR A 293 -12.42 -2.18 3.86
C THR A 293 -11.15 -1.78 3.11
N PHE A 294 -10.94 -0.47 2.88
CA PHE A 294 -9.71 0.02 2.25
C PHE A 294 -8.49 -0.19 3.17
N PHE A 295 -8.62 0.09 4.47
CA PHE A 295 -7.54 -0.19 5.44
C PHE A 295 -7.15 -1.67 5.45
N ALA A 296 -8.14 -2.57 5.52
CA ALA A 296 -7.89 -4.00 5.48
C ALA A 296 -7.21 -4.43 4.16
N GLY A 297 -7.64 -3.84 3.03
CA GLY A 297 -7.05 -4.10 1.71
C GLY A 297 -5.61 -3.59 1.58
N ILE A 298 -5.31 -2.38 2.06
CA ILE A 298 -3.95 -1.82 2.08
C ILE A 298 -3.04 -2.67 2.97
N GLY A 299 -3.49 -3.00 4.19
CA GLY A 299 -2.75 -3.88 5.10
C GLY A 299 -2.49 -5.26 4.48
N GLY A 300 -3.51 -5.87 3.86
CA GLY A 300 -3.38 -7.16 3.16
C GLY A 300 -2.43 -7.12 1.96
N ALA A 301 -2.34 -5.99 1.24
CA ALA A 301 -1.38 -5.78 0.16
C ALA A 301 0.05 -5.66 0.71
N SER A 302 0.21 -4.91 1.80
CA SER A 302 1.51 -4.70 2.45
C SER A 302 2.12 -6.01 2.96
N HIS A 303 1.34 -6.89 3.59
CA HIS A 303 1.81 -8.25 3.96
C HIS A 303 2.30 -9.09 2.78
N LYS A 304 1.91 -8.75 1.56
CA LYS A 304 2.36 -9.40 0.32
C LYS A 304 3.50 -8.64 -0.36
N GLY A 305 4.12 -7.68 0.34
CA GLY A 305 5.22 -6.86 -0.17
C GLY A 305 4.78 -5.83 -1.22
N ILE A 306 3.52 -5.35 -1.15
CA ILE A 306 2.97 -4.33 -2.04
C ILE A 306 2.49 -3.17 -1.18
N LEU A 307 3.25 -2.08 -1.14
CA LEU A 307 2.87 -0.88 -0.40
C LEU A 307 2.02 0.02 -1.30
N ILE A 308 0.82 0.37 -0.85
CA ILE A 308 -0.10 1.26 -1.57
C ILE A 308 -0.32 2.50 -0.70
N LYS A 309 0.02 3.68 -1.23
CA LYS A 309 0.02 4.95 -0.49
C LYS A 309 -1.37 5.58 -0.31
N GLY A 310 -2.44 4.84 -0.54
CA GLY A 310 -3.79 5.34 -0.29
C GLY A 310 -4.89 4.61 -1.05
N GLY A 311 -6.12 4.75 -0.57
CA GLY A 311 -7.31 4.14 -1.17
C GLY A 311 -7.60 4.65 -2.60
N ASN A 312 -7.24 5.91 -2.92
CA ASN A 312 -7.34 6.47 -4.27
C ASN A 312 -6.48 5.70 -5.28
N HIS A 313 -5.30 5.21 -4.88
CA HIS A 313 -4.42 4.42 -5.73
C HIS A 313 -4.95 2.99 -5.91
N MET A 314 -5.65 2.42 -4.91
CA MET A 314 -6.40 1.16 -5.09
C MET A 314 -7.53 1.32 -6.12
N ASP A 315 -8.29 2.42 -6.04
CA ASP A 315 -9.33 2.73 -7.03
C ASP A 315 -8.75 2.82 -8.46
N ALA A 316 -7.58 3.42 -8.61
CA ALA A 316 -6.90 3.54 -9.89
C ALA A 316 -6.33 2.21 -10.38
N LEU A 317 -5.66 1.41 -9.51
CA LEU A 317 -5.17 0.06 -9.83
C LEU A 317 -6.29 -0.87 -10.32
N ALA A 318 -7.47 -0.82 -9.70
CA ALA A 318 -8.59 -1.67 -10.09
C ALA A 318 -9.10 -1.39 -11.51
N LYS A 319 -8.92 -0.15 -11.99
CA LYS A 319 -9.40 0.36 -13.30
C LYS A 319 -8.31 0.39 -14.37
N LEU A 320 -7.14 -0.21 -14.12
CA LEU A 320 -6.03 -0.20 -15.06
C LEU A 320 -6.43 -0.84 -16.39
N SER A 321 -6.24 -0.06 -17.47
CA SER A 321 -6.39 -0.48 -18.85
C SER A 321 -5.06 -0.45 -19.61
N THR A 322 -4.10 0.38 -19.17
CA THR A 322 -2.79 0.56 -19.78
C THR A 322 -1.72 0.46 -18.71
N VAL A 323 -0.68 -0.31 -18.95
CA VAL A 323 0.51 -0.38 -18.10
C VAL A 323 1.74 -0.09 -18.97
N VAL A 324 2.48 0.93 -18.60
CA VAL A 324 3.69 1.38 -19.26
C VAL A 324 4.88 0.97 -18.41
N PHE A 325 5.84 0.29 -18.99
CA PHE A 325 7.05 -0.19 -18.32
C PHE A 325 8.26 0.57 -18.80
N ASP A 326 9.13 0.96 -17.89
CA ASP A 326 10.52 1.15 -18.26
C ASP A 326 11.15 -0.22 -18.58
N LYS A 327 12.22 -0.26 -19.36
CA LYS A 327 12.92 -1.51 -19.64
C LYS A 327 13.89 -1.87 -18.52
N THR A 328 14.86 -0.97 -18.26
CA THR A 328 16.03 -1.23 -17.42
C THR A 328 15.65 -1.20 -15.94
N GLY A 329 16.06 -2.22 -15.15
CA GLY A 329 15.69 -2.31 -13.73
C GLY A 329 14.22 -2.65 -13.48
N THR A 330 13.36 -2.72 -14.52
CA THR A 330 11.92 -2.99 -14.40
C THR A 330 11.55 -4.33 -15.02
N LEU A 331 11.68 -4.48 -16.35
CA LEU A 331 11.51 -5.77 -17.05
C LEU A 331 12.81 -6.58 -17.06
N THR A 332 13.95 -5.91 -16.88
CA THR A 332 15.27 -6.48 -16.77
C THR A 332 15.84 -6.25 -15.38
N HIS A 333 16.92 -6.95 -15.04
CA HIS A 333 17.59 -6.80 -13.74
C HIS A 333 18.32 -5.45 -13.56
N GLY A 334 18.58 -4.72 -14.67
CA GLY A 334 19.39 -3.50 -14.66
C GLY A 334 20.87 -3.75 -14.38
N SER A 335 21.26 -5.00 -14.33
CA SER A 335 22.64 -5.46 -14.18
C SER A 335 23.10 -6.11 -15.47
N PHE A 336 24.29 -5.70 -15.92
CA PHE A 336 24.92 -6.34 -17.06
C PHE A 336 25.54 -7.68 -16.64
N GLU A 337 25.32 -8.71 -17.47
CA GLU A 337 25.92 -10.04 -17.30
C GLU A 337 26.53 -10.52 -18.59
N VAL A 338 27.53 -11.40 -18.48
CA VAL A 338 28.14 -12.07 -19.63
C VAL A 338 27.15 -13.10 -20.16
N GLU A 339 26.60 -12.85 -21.35
CA GLU A 339 25.66 -13.75 -22.02
C GLU A 339 26.38 -14.84 -22.82
N ALA A 340 27.46 -14.49 -23.51
CA ALA A 340 28.26 -15.42 -24.31
C ALA A 340 29.71 -14.96 -24.44
N VAL A 341 30.61 -15.93 -24.53
CA VAL A 341 32.03 -15.71 -24.81
C VAL A 341 32.37 -16.40 -26.10
N HIS A 342 32.89 -15.64 -27.07
CA HIS A 342 33.25 -16.14 -28.42
C HIS A 342 34.74 -15.97 -28.67
N PRO A 343 35.56 -16.98 -28.35
CA PRO A 343 37.00 -16.97 -28.59
C PRO A 343 37.33 -17.24 -30.06
N GLU A 344 38.44 -16.68 -30.56
CA GLU A 344 38.99 -16.99 -31.90
C GLU A 344 40.35 -17.69 -31.83
N THR A 345 41.24 -17.17 -30.97
CA THR A 345 42.65 -17.64 -30.93
C THR A 345 43.04 -18.32 -29.63
N ILE A 346 42.22 -18.20 -28.59
CA ILE A 346 42.42 -18.76 -27.25
C ILE A 346 41.15 -19.47 -26.80
N ASP A 347 41.16 -20.13 -25.65
CA ASP A 347 39.94 -20.73 -25.13
C ASP A 347 39.02 -19.70 -24.43
N GLU A 348 37.78 -20.11 -24.20
CA GLU A 348 36.72 -19.27 -23.63
C GLU A 348 37.09 -18.78 -22.24
N LYS A 349 37.67 -19.66 -21.41
CA LYS A 349 38.03 -19.31 -20.01
C LYS A 349 39.18 -18.31 -19.96
N GLU A 350 40.18 -18.49 -20.87
CA GLU A 350 41.31 -17.57 -20.94
C GLU A 350 40.88 -16.21 -21.50
N LEU A 351 39.95 -16.17 -22.46
CA LEU A 351 39.42 -14.92 -23.00
C LEU A 351 38.70 -14.10 -21.87
N LEU A 352 37.82 -14.76 -21.13
CA LEU A 352 37.10 -14.14 -20.02
C LEU A 352 38.06 -13.72 -18.88
N HIS A 353 39.03 -14.59 -18.53
CA HIS A 353 40.08 -14.34 -17.56
C HIS A 353 40.84 -13.04 -17.88
N LEU A 354 41.38 -12.93 -19.08
CA LEU A 354 42.15 -11.75 -19.50
C LEU A 354 41.30 -10.48 -19.52
N ALA A 355 40.05 -10.57 -19.99
CA ALA A 355 39.13 -9.44 -20.01
C ALA A 355 38.79 -8.96 -18.58
N ALA A 356 38.51 -9.88 -17.64
CA ALA A 356 38.20 -9.54 -16.26
C ALA A 356 39.39 -8.86 -15.55
N HIS A 357 40.63 -9.32 -15.81
CA HIS A 357 41.83 -8.72 -15.22
C HIS A 357 42.18 -7.33 -15.77
N VAL A 358 41.97 -7.07 -17.06
CA VAL A 358 42.13 -5.72 -17.67
C VAL A 358 41.14 -4.74 -17.03
N GLU A 359 39.90 -5.17 -16.83
CA GLU A 359 38.81 -4.36 -16.28
C GLU A 359 38.80 -4.27 -14.74
N ARG A 360 39.81 -4.87 -14.06
CA ARG A 360 39.88 -4.94 -12.59
C ARG A 360 39.79 -3.58 -11.89
N PHE A 361 40.32 -2.54 -12.50
CA PHE A 361 40.39 -1.20 -11.92
C PHE A 361 39.29 -0.26 -12.43
N SER A 362 38.43 -0.70 -13.34
CA SER A 362 37.33 0.07 -13.87
C SER A 362 36.07 -0.05 -12.98
N THR A 363 35.35 1.06 -12.82
CA THR A 363 34.04 1.10 -12.16
C THR A 363 32.89 1.01 -13.17
N HIS A 364 33.19 0.82 -14.45
CA HIS A 364 32.18 0.73 -15.50
C HIS A 364 31.29 -0.52 -15.29
N PRO A 365 29.96 -0.45 -15.51
CA PRO A 365 29.07 -1.62 -15.35
C PRO A 365 29.50 -2.86 -16.14
N ILE A 366 30.04 -2.69 -17.35
CA ILE A 366 30.62 -3.75 -18.17
C ILE A 366 31.79 -4.44 -17.46
N ALA A 367 32.65 -3.65 -16.82
CA ALA A 367 33.78 -4.16 -16.06
C ALA A 367 33.35 -5.01 -14.85
N VAL A 368 32.29 -4.57 -14.18
CA VAL A 368 31.68 -5.32 -13.06
C VAL A 368 31.13 -6.67 -13.58
N ALA A 369 30.44 -6.67 -14.73
CA ALA A 369 29.91 -7.89 -15.34
C ALA A 369 31.03 -8.91 -15.68
N LEU A 370 32.13 -8.44 -16.26
CA LEU A 370 33.28 -9.29 -16.60
C LEU A 370 33.95 -9.88 -15.35
N ARG A 371 34.12 -9.10 -14.30
CA ARG A 371 34.68 -9.56 -13.02
C ARG A 371 33.79 -10.59 -12.32
N ASN A 372 32.48 -10.35 -12.30
CA ASN A 372 31.52 -11.26 -11.69
C ASN A 372 31.46 -12.62 -12.43
N ALA A 373 31.64 -12.60 -13.74
CA ALA A 373 31.70 -13.80 -14.56
C ALA A 373 33.00 -14.61 -14.36
N TYR A 374 34.08 -13.97 -13.86
CA TYR A 374 35.35 -14.61 -13.52
C TYR A 374 35.72 -14.35 -12.05
N PRO A 375 35.22 -15.14 -11.09
CA PRO A 375 35.37 -14.86 -9.64
C PRO A 375 36.77 -15.18 -9.07
N ASN A 376 37.70 -15.77 -9.85
CA ASN A 376 39.03 -16.14 -9.38
C ASN A 376 40.04 -14.98 -9.46
N GLU A 377 39.74 -13.85 -8.82
CA GLU A 377 40.63 -12.68 -8.79
C GLU A 377 41.96 -12.90 -8.02
N ALA A 378 42.06 -13.96 -7.24
CA ALA A 378 43.22 -14.28 -6.40
C ALA A 378 44.26 -15.16 -7.11
N ASP A 379 44.20 -15.27 -8.46
CA ASP A 379 45.24 -15.93 -9.22
C ASP A 379 46.53 -15.09 -9.26
N SER A 380 47.64 -15.70 -9.61
CA SER A 380 48.96 -15.10 -9.59
C SER A 380 49.23 -14.13 -10.78
N CYS A 381 48.18 -13.58 -11.43
CA CYS A 381 48.34 -12.67 -12.58
C CYS A 381 48.86 -11.30 -12.14
N VAL A 382 49.91 -10.84 -12.81
CA VAL A 382 50.50 -9.51 -12.63
C VAL A 382 49.97 -8.60 -13.74
N VAL A 383 49.17 -7.60 -13.33
CA VAL A 383 48.62 -6.57 -14.21
C VAL A 383 49.44 -5.30 -14.05
N THR A 384 50.02 -4.79 -15.15
CA THR A 384 50.83 -3.56 -15.21
C THR A 384 50.39 -2.68 -16.39
N ASP A 385 50.87 -1.43 -16.39
CA ASP A 385 50.69 -0.47 -17.52
C ASP A 385 49.24 -0.30 -17.98
N THR A 386 48.30 -0.25 -17.01
CA THR A 386 46.88 -0.04 -17.31
C THR A 386 46.63 1.37 -17.84
N LYS A 387 46.01 1.48 -19.01
CA LYS A 387 45.63 2.73 -19.68
C LYS A 387 44.17 2.67 -20.10
N GLU A 388 43.34 3.53 -19.53
CA GLU A 388 41.95 3.71 -19.95
C GLU A 388 41.91 4.74 -21.08
N ILE A 389 41.20 4.42 -22.16
CA ILE A 389 40.95 5.29 -23.32
C ILE A 389 39.46 5.65 -23.28
N ALA A 390 39.17 6.90 -22.92
CA ALA A 390 37.79 7.37 -22.72
C ALA A 390 36.90 7.07 -23.96
N GLY A 391 35.78 6.40 -23.74
CA GLY A 391 34.80 6.03 -24.77
C GLY A 391 35.26 4.93 -25.73
N GLN A 392 36.37 4.24 -25.44
CA GLN A 392 36.87 3.13 -26.28
C GLN A 392 37.09 1.85 -25.49
N GLY A 393 37.73 1.89 -24.31
CA GLY A 393 38.04 0.72 -23.50
C GLY A 393 39.36 0.85 -22.73
N ILE A 394 39.93 -0.28 -22.28
CA ILE A 394 41.13 -0.35 -21.45
C ILE A 394 42.18 -1.25 -22.09
N THR A 395 43.45 -0.85 -21.96
CA THR A 395 44.61 -1.67 -22.31
C THR A 395 45.49 -1.87 -21.09
N ALA A 396 45.94 -3.09 -20.84
CA ALA A 396 46.87 -3.42 -19.76
C ALA A 396 47.86 -4.48 -20.22
N VAL A 397 48.98 -4.60 -19.51
CA VAL A 397 49.92 -5.71 -19.68
C VAL A 397 49.68 -6.78 -18.63
N ILE A 398 49.31 -7.99 -19.06
CA ILE A 398 49.04 -9.15 -18.19
C ILE A 398 50.10 -10.21 -18.48
N ASN A 399 50.92 -10.52 -17.46
CA ASN A 399 52.00 -11.51 -17.56
C ASN A 399 52.90 -11.32 -18.83
N GLY A 400 53.18 -10.05 -19.17
CA GLY A 400 54.03 -9.68 -20.33
C GLY A 400 53.31 -9.61 -21.68
N LYS A 401 52.01 -9.92 -21.75
CA LYS A 401 51.19 -9.77 -22.98
C LYS A 401 50.37 -8.48 -22.88
N THR A 402 50.31 -7.69 -23.95
CA THR A 402 49.47 -6.50 -24.05
C THR A 402 48.04 -6.92 -24.40
N VAL A 403 47.11 -6.72 -23.46
CA VAL A 403 45.70 -7.06 -23.65
C VAL A 403 44.88 -5.79 -23.73
N SER A 404 44.07 -5.65 -24.78
CA SER A 404 43.17 -4.53 -25.01
C SER A 404 41.72 -5.03 -24.99
N VAL A 405 40.88 -4.41 -24.16
CA VAL A 405 39.45 -4.74 -23.99
C VAL A 405 38.63 -3.49 -24.28
N GLY A 406 37.71 -3.54 -25.22
CA GLY A 406 36.93 -2.37 -25.59
C GLY A 406 35.95 -2.57 -26.76
N ASN A 407 35.42 -1.47 -27.25
CA ASN A 407 34.42 -1.45 -28.33
C ASN A 407 35.05 -1.43 -29.72
N ASP A 408 34.21 -1.38 -30.79
CA ASP A 408 34.64 -1.30 -32.18
C ASP A 408 35.61 -0.14 -32.47
N LYS A 409 35.46 1.02 -31.77
CA LYS A 409 36.35 2.18 -31.96
C LYS A 409 37.76 1.86 -31.49
N MET A 410 37.89 1.12 -30.39
CA MET A 410 39.19 0.69 -29.89
C MET A 410 39.87 -0.28 -30.89
N MET A 411 39.12 -1.24 -31.40
CA MET A 411 39.64 -2.18 -32.43
C MET A 411 40.07 -1.44 -33.68
N ALA A 412 39.31 -0.47 -34.15
CA ALA A 412 39.69 0.39 -35.28
C ALA A 412 40.95 1.19 -35.01
N THR A 413 41.13 1.73 -33.78
CA THR A 413 42.36 2.46 -33.38
C THR A 413 43.58 1.55 -33.38
N LEU A 414 43.41 0.27 -33.06
CA LEU A 414 44.47 -0.75 -33.11
C LEU A 414 44.70 -1.31 -34.52
N GLY A 415 43.92 -0.88 -35.53
CA GLY A 415 43.99 -1.40 -36.89
C GLY A 415 43.43 -2.82 -37.06
N ILE A 416 42.65 -3.28 -36.08
CA ILE A 416 42.07 -4.62 -36.02
C ILE A 416 40.65 -4.56 -36.58
N LYS A 417 40.30 -5.49 -37.48
CA LYS A 417 38.93 -5.68 -37.94
C LYS A 417 38.31 -6.88 -37.24
N PRO A 418 37.34 -6.68 -36.35
CA PRO A 418 36.62 -7.79 -35.74
C PRO A 418 35.89 -8.60 -36.82
N HIS A 419 35.87 -9.92 -36.68
CA HIS A 419 35.09 -10.77 -37.57
C HIS A 419 33.59 -10.70 -37.18
N ALA A 420 32.73 -10.63 -38.20
CA ALA A 420 31.29 -10.69 -37.99
C ALA A 420 30.87 -12.06 -37.40
N CYS A 421 30.49 -12.09 -36.16
CA CYS A 421 30.02 -13.32 -35.53
C CYS A 421 28.59 -13.64 -35.98
N LYS A 422 28.42 -14.76 -36.70
CA LYS A 422 27.10 -15.22 -37.13
C LYS A 422 26.19 -15.61 -35.98
N LEU A 423 26.78 -16.06 -34.86
CA LEU A 423 26.05 -16.46 -33.65
C LEU A 423 25.50 -15.23 -32.91
N CYS A 424 26.22 -14.10 -32.93
CA CYS A 424 25.82 -12.85 -32.29
C CYS A 424 24.91 -11.97 -33.18
N ALA A 425 24.69 -12.34 -34.46
CA ALA A 425 23.90 -11.53 -35.40
C ALA A 425 22.43 -11.32 -34.97
N HIS A 426 21.95 -12.12 -34.03
CA HIS A 426 20.60 -12.02 -33.46
C HIS A 426 20.59 -11.65 -31.97
N HIS A 427 21.75 -11.36 -31.37
CA HIS A 427 21.86 -10.96 -29.96
C HIS A 427 22.09 -9.45 -29.88
N THR A 428 21.37 -8.82 -28.94
CA THR A 428 21.32 -7.35 -28.81
C THR A 428 22.16 -6.80 -27.67
N GLY A 429 23.04 -7.63 -27.11
CA GLY A 429 23.98 -7.22 -26.07
C GLY A 429 25.07 -6.26 -26.58
N THR A 430 25.79 -5.66 -25.63
CA THR A 430 26.99 -4.89 -25.90
C THR A 430 28.15 -5.85 -26.19
N THR A 431 28.73 -5.78 -27.37
CA THR A 431 29.91 -6.57 -27.73
C THR A 431 31.16 -5.91 -27.19
N VAL A 432 31.91 -6.64 -26.38
CA VAL A 432 33.22 -6.26 -25.85
C VAL A 432 34.29 -7.08 -26.59
N HIS A 433 35.12 -6.42 -27.36
CA HIS A 433 36.18 -7.05 -28.09
C HIS A 433 37.45 -7.16 -27.28
N VAL A 434 38.18 -8.24 -27.48
CA VAL A 434 39.47 -8.51 -26.83
C VAL A 434 40.53 -8.71 -27.87
N ALA A 435 41.64 -8.01 -27.71
CA ALA A 435 42.84 -8.19 -28.56
C ALA A 435 44.08 -8.43 -27.68
N ILE A 436 44.97 -9.32 -28.12
CA ILE A 436 46.21 -9.69 -27.46
C ILE A 436 47.37 -9.44 -28.38
N ASP A 437 48.35 -8.66 -27.93
CA ASP A 437 49.55 -8.30 -28.70
C ASP A 437 49.23 -7.78 -30.13
N GLY A 438 48.12 -7.01 -30.26
CA GLY A 438 47.66 -6.45 -31.52
C GLY A 438 46.93 -7.42 -32.44
N GLN A 439 46.63 -8.63 -32.00
CA GLN A 439 45.82 -9.61 -32.71
C GLN A 439 44.45 -9.79 -32.09
N TYR A 440 43.41 -9.95 -32.87
CA TYR A 440 42.05 -10.19 -32.39
C TYR A 440 41.95 -11.56 -31.71
N ALA A 441 41.54 -11.58 -30.45
CA ALA A 441 41.45 -12.81 -29.67
C ALA A 441 40.02 -13.34 -29.57
N GLY A 442 39.01 -12.48 -29.71
CA GLY A 442 37.62 -12.83 -29.62
C GLY A 442 36.76 -11.68 -29.09
N HIS A 443 35.53 -11.98 -28.76
CA HIS A 443 34.62 -11.03 -28.15
C HIS A 443 33.72 -11.67 -27.09
N ILE A 444 33.23 -10.83 -26.18
CA ILE A 444 32.33 -11.19 -25.10
C ILE A 444 31.05 -10.39 -25.29
N LEU A 445 29.91 -11.07 -25.26
CA LEU A 445 28.59 -10.45 -25.34
C LEU A 445 28.08 -10.22 -23.92
N ILE A 446 27.73 -8.98 -23.63
CA ILE A 446 27.21 -8.54 -22.35
C ILE A 446 25.84 -7.94 -22.56
N ALA A 447 24.86 -8.46 -21.85
CA ALA A 447 23.46 -8.00 -21.94
C ALA A 447 22.84 -7.80 -20.55
N ASP A 448 21.84 -6.95 -20.53
CA ASP A 448 20.95 -6.81 -19.37
C ASP A 448 19.87 -7.90 -19.45
N GLN A 449 19.86 -8.79 -18.45
CA GLN A 449 19.00 -9.97 -18.47
C GLN A 449 17.56 -9.65 -18.11
N LEU A 450 16.61 -10.30 -18.79
CA LEU A 450 15.19 -10.24 -18.44
C LEU A 450 14.95 -10.90 -17.09
N LYS A 451 14.08 -10.31 -16.28
CA LYS A 451 13.58 -10.95 -15.06
C LYS A 451 12.77 -12.20 -15.39
N ASP A 452 12.96 -13.26 -14.63
CA ASP A 452 12.36 -14.59 -14.86
C ASP A 452 10.83 -14.55 -14.98
N ASP A 453 10.20 -13.58 -14.29
CA ASP A 453 8.75 -13.43 -14.24
C ASP A 453 8.20 -12.32 -15.17
N ALA A 454 9.04 -11.61 -15.93
CA ALA A 454 8.62 -10.49 -16.78
C ALA A 454 7.56 -10.91 -17.81
N ARG A 455 7.80 -12.01 -18.55
CA ARG A 455 6.82 -12.56 -19.50
C ARG A 455 5.53 -12.96 -18.81
N LYS A 456 5.63 -13.67 -17.69
CA LYS A 456 4.47 -14.11 -16.88
C LYS A 456 3.65 -12.93 -16.37
N ALA A 457 4.33 -11.82 -15.99
CA ALA A 457 3.68 -10.59 -15.56
C ALA A 457 2.80 -10.01 -16.67
N ILE A 458 3.35 -9.87 -17.88
CA ILE A 458 2.62 -9.35 -19.06
C ILE A 458 1.42 -10.26 -19.40
N GLU A 459 1.60 -11.58 -19.41
CA GLU A 459 0.49 -12.52 -19.64
C GLU A 459 -0.61 -12.41 -18.58
N GLN A 460 -0.25 -12.25 -17.30
CA GLN A 460 -1.23 -12.09 -16.22
C GLN A 460 -1.98 -10.77 -16.33
N LEU A 461 -1.32 -9.67 -16.69
CA LEU A 461 -1.96 -8.38 -16.92
C LEU A 461 -2.98 -8.46 -18.05
N LYS A 462 -2.66 -9.10 -19.16
CA LYS A 462 -3.59 -9.33 -20.28
C LYS A 462 -4.81 -10.14 -19.83
N ARG A 463 -4.61 -11.22 -19.04
CA ARG A 463 -5.73 -12.01 -18.48
C ARG A 463 -6.62 -11.21 -17.53
N LEU A 464 -6.07 -10.20 -16.86
CA LEU A 464 -6.84 -9.29 -16.00
C LEU A 464 -7.56 -8.17 -16.79
N GLY A 465 -7.46 -8.16 -18.13
CA GLY A 465 -8.14 -7.19 -18.98
C GLY A 465 -7.37 -5.89 -19.20
N VAL A 466 -6.06 -5.86 -18.89
CA VAL A 466 -5.19 -4.76 -19.32
C VAL A 466 -5.06 -4.84 -20.85
N GLN A 467 -5.51 -3.79 -21.53
CA GLN A 467 -5.61 -3.76 -22.99
C GLN A 467 -4.28 -3.44 -23.65
N ARG A 468 -3.48 -2.56 -23.04
CA ARG A 468 -2.21 -2.09 -23.56
C ARG A 468 -1.11 -2.28 -22.53
N THR A 469 -0.04 -2.95 -22.95
CA THR A 469 1.21 -3.07 -22.22
C THR A 469 2.31 -2.46 -23.10
N VAL A 470 2.86 -1.34 -22.66
CA VAL A 470 3.79 -0.51 -23.46
C VAL A 470 5.15 -0.54 -22.78
N MET A 471 6.22 -0.71 -23.54
CA MET A 471 7.59 -0.57 -23.03
C MET A 471 8.22 0.70 -23.57
N LEU A 472 8.82 1.51 -22.70
CA LEU A 472 9.61 2.71 -23.05
C LEU A 472 11.06 2.47 -22.68
N THR A 473 11.99 2.80 -23.58
CA THR A 473 13.43 2.65 -23.33
C THR A 473 14.27 3.66 -24.08
N GLY A 474 15.42 4.02 -23.52
CA GLY A 474 16.47 4.79 -24.21
C GLY A 474 17.37 3.95 -25.11
N ASP A 475 17.23 2.63 -25.10
CA ASP A 475 18.05 1.72 -25.88
C ASP A 475 17.72 1.80 -27.39
N ARG A 476 18.61 1.21 -28.20
CA ARG A 476 18.42 1.10 -29.65
C ARG A 476 17.20 0.23 -29.97
N ASP A 477 16.58 0.51 -31.13
CA ASP A 477 15.36 -0.17 -31.57
C ASP A 477 15.49 -1.70 -31.61
N GLU A 478 16.64 -2.22 -32.10
CA GLU A 478 16.87 -3.67 -32.17
C GLU A 478 16.81 -4.36 -30.81
N ALA A 479 17.43 -3.76 -29.78
CA ALA A 479 17.41 -4.28 -28.40
C ALA A 479 16.00 -4.19 -27.80
N ALA A 480 15.33 -3.09 -28.02
CA ALA A 480 13.96 -2.90 -27.55
C ALA A 480 12.98 -3.90 -28.17
N ARG A 481 13.11 -4.14 -29.48
CA ARG A 481 12.28 -5.10 -30.20
C ARG A 481 12.42 -6.51 -29.65
N GLN A 482 13.66 -6.97 -29.40
CA GLN A 482 13.92 -8.30 -28.87
C GLN A 482 13.28 -8.48 -27.47
N VAL A 483 13.45 -7.51 -26.59
CA VAL A 483 12.82 -7.53 -25.25
C VAL A 483 11.29 -7.53 -25.37
N ALA A 484 10.73 -6.75 -26.29
CA ALA A 484 9.30 -6.69 -26.53
C ALA A 484 8.74 -8.06 -27.02
N GLU A 485 9.45 -8.73 -27.93
CA GLU A 485 9.08 -10.07 -28.43
C GLU A 485 9.17 -11.13 -27.32
N GLN A 486 10.22 -11.09 -26.50
CA GLN A 486 10.42 -12.05 -25.41
C GLN A 486 9.40 -11.89 -24.27
N THR A 487 9.09 -10.64 -23.91
CA THR A 487 8.12 -10.32 -22.85
C THR A 487 6.68 -10.39 -23.34
N GLY A 488 6.46 -10.14 -24.63
CA GLY A 488 5.14 -10.12 -25.25
C GLY A 488 4.35 -8.85 -24.93
N VAL A 489 4.99 -7.70 -24.69
CA VAL A 489 4.30 -6.39 -24.60
C VAL A 489 3.58 -6.07 -25.92
N THR A 490 2.53 -5.26 -25.87
CA THR A 490 1.73 -4.94 -27.05
C THR A 490 2.36 -3.87 -27.94
N GLU A 491 3.21 -3.03 -27.35
CA GLU A 491 3.80 -1.86 -27.98
C GLU A 491 5.13 -1.53 -27.31
N TYR A 492 6.12 -1.02 -28.06
CA TYR A 492 7.35 -0.49 -27.50
C TYR A 492 7.79 0.78 -28.23
N HIS A 493 8.54 1.62 -27.55
CA HIS A 493 9.19 2.81 -28.07
C HIS A 493 10.64 2.85 -27.60
N ALA A 494 11.55 2.99 -28.53
CA ALA A 494 13.00 2.97 -28.32
C ALA A 494 13.64 4.35 -28.52
N GLU A 495 14.92 4.47 -28.17
CA GLU A 495 15.75 5.68 -28.36
C GLU A 495 15.18 6.95 -27.72
N LEU A 496 14.46 6.79 -26.60
CA LEU A 496 13.79 7.87 -25.89
C LEU A 496 14.71 8.56 -24.88
N LEU A 497 14.72 9.88 -24.91
CA LEU A 497 15.25 10.69 -23.81
C LEU A 497 14.24 10.73 -22.64
N PRO A 498 14.66 11.07 -21.42
CA PRO A 498 13.75 11.15 -20.26
C PRO A 498 12.52 12.05 -20.49
N ALA A 499 12.70 13.19 -21.18
CA ALA A 499 11.60 14.10 -21.53
C ALA A 499 10.62 13.46 -22.53
N ASP A 500 11.11 12.61 -23.44
CA ASP A 500 10.27 11.91 -24.41
C ASP A 500 9.40 10.86 -23.73
N LYS A 501 9.92 10.16 -22.72
CA LYS A 501 9.14 9.22 -21.91
C LYS A 501 7.92 9.92 -21.27
N VAL A 502 8.11 11.10 -20.65
CA VAL A 502 7.01 11.90 -20.09
C VAL A 502 5.98 12.25 -21.16
N SER A 503 6.44 12.74 -22.33
CA SER A 503 5.56 13.12 -23.44
C SER A 503 4.76 11.92 -23.98
N HIS A 504 5.35 10.74 -24.02
CA HIS A 504 4.67 9.50 -24.42
C HIS A 504 3.58 9.12 -23.40
N VAL A 505 3.87 9.16 -22.10
CA VAL A 505 2.89 8.88 -21.05
C VAL A 505 1.74 9.89 -21.08
N GLU A 506 2.02 11.18 -21.28
CA GLU A 506 0.98 12.21 -21.41
C GLU A 506 0.07 11.98 -22.62
N ARG A 507 0.62 11.51 -23.73
CA ARG A 507 -0.17 11.13 -24.91
C ARG A 507 -1.08 9.95 -24.60
N LEU A 508 -0.54 8.89 -23.99
CA LEU A 508 -1.32 7.72 -23.58
C LEU A 508 -2.41 8.06 -22.56
N LEU A 509 -2.15 9.02 -21.65
CA LEU A 509 -3.16 9.53 -20.72
C LEU A 509 -4.31 10.25 -21.42
N LYS A 510 -4.05 10.97 -22.50
CA LYS A 510 -5.08 11.63 -23.32
C LYS A 510 -5.90 10.63 -24.14
N ASP A 511 -5.24 9.57 -24.63
CA ASP A 511 -5.86 8.56 -25.49
C ASP A 511 -6.61 7.47 -24.74
N LYS A 512 -6.49 7.40 -23.42
CA LYS A 512 -7.16 6.37 -22.62
C LYS A 512 -8.69 6.53 -22.59
N GLN A 513 -9.40 5.42 -22.46
CA GLN A 513 -10.86 5.44 -22.30
C GLN A 513 -11.28 6.14 -21.01
N THR A 514 -12.38 6.89 -21.08
CA THR A 514 -12.96 7.55 -19.90
C THR A 514 -13.30 6.52 -18.81
N GLY A 515 -12.87 6.78 -17.57
CA GLY A 515 -13.11 5.88 -16.43
C GLY A 515 -12.09 4.77 -16.27
N THR A 516 -11.04 4.72 -17.12
CA THR A 516 -9.90 3.82 -16.97
C THR A 516 -8.66 4.57 -16.44
N SER A 517 -7.66 3.82 -15.99
CA SER A 517 -6.40 4.34 -15.47
C SER A 517 -5.20 3.79 -16.23
N LEU A 518 -4.11 4.57 -16.20
CA LEU A 518 -2.80 4.22 -16.72
C LEU A 518 -1.79 4.14 -15.57
N ALA A 519 -1.03 3.04 -15.49
CA ALA A 519 0.12 2.93 -14.61
C ALA A 519 1.43 3.09 -15.38
N PHE A 520 2.41 3.73 -14.76
CA PHE A 520 3.80 3.68 -15.17
C PHE A 520 4.60 2.89 -14.14
N VAL A 521 5.46 2.00 -14.61
CA VAL A 521 6.29 1.11 -13.77
C VAL A 521 7.75 1.39 -14.09
N GLY A 522 8.54 1.74 -13.08
CA GLY A 522 9.96 2.06 -13.21
C GLY A 522 10.75 1.75 -11.94
N ASP A 523 12.07 1.87 -12.01
CA ASP A 523 12.97 1.73 -10.85
C ASP A 523 13.06 3.01 -9.99
N GLY A 524 12.56 4.12 -10.50
CA GLY A 524 12.35 5.39 -9.81
C GLY A 524 13.54 6.33 -9.73
N ILE A 525 14.76 5.92 -10.03
CA ILE A 525 15.92 6.81 -9.94
C ILE A 525 15.87 7.87 -11.07
N ASN A 526 15.64 7.42 -12.29
CA ASN A 526 15.59 8.29 -13.48
C ASN A 526 14.15 8.63 -13.92
N ASP A 527 13.18 7.87 -13.45
CA ASP A 527 11.80 7.92 -13.93
C ASP A 527 10.83 8.62 -12.95
N ALA A 528 11.33 9.23 -11.87
CA ALA A 528 10.50 9.96 -10.89
C ALA A 528 9.52 10.96 -11.53
N PRO A 529 9.90 11.76 -12.55
CA PRO A 529 8.95 12.66 -13.22
C PRO A 529 7.85 11.92 -13.98
N VAL A 530 8.14 10.73 -14.52
CA VAL A 530 7.17 9.91 -15.27
C VAL A 530 6.23 9.18 -14.31
N LEU A 531 6.77 8.65 -13.19
CA LEU A 531 6.00 8.05 -12.10
C LEU A 531 4.94 9.01 -11.56
N ALA A 532 5.36 10.24 -11.23
CA ALA A 532 4.46 11.27 -10.71
C ALA A 532 3.41 11.75 -11.73
N ARG A 533 3.62 11.52 -13.03
CA ARG A 533 2.71 11.98 -14.09
C ARG A 533 1.62 10.97 -14.43
N ALA A 534 1.83 9.68 -14.18
CA ALA A 534 0.85 8.62 -14.41
C ALA A 534 -0.38 8.75 -13.48
N ASP A 535 -1.48 8.05 -13.78
CA ASP A 535 -2.59 7.93 -12.81
C ASP A 535 -2.16 7.09 -11.59
N VAL A 536 -1.21 6.16 -11.79
CA VAL A 536 -0.55 5.39 -10.74
C VAL A 536 0.91 5.19 -11.12
N GLY A 537 1.82 5.73 -10.32
CA GLY A 537 3.24 5.42 -10.38
C GLY A 537 3.57 4.18 -9.55
N ILE A 538 4.21 3.18 -10.16
CA ILE A 538 4.60 1.93 -9.49
C ILE A 538 6.13 1.83 -9.49
N ALA A 539 6.74 1.86 -8.31
CA ALA A 539 8.19 1.66 -8.16
C ALA A 539 8.51 0.18 -7.93
N MET A 540 9.57 -0.28 -8.61
CA MET A 540 10.12 -1.63 -8.52
C MET A 540 11.32 -1.66 -7.58
N GLY A 541 11.49 -2.78 -6.82
CA GLY A 541 12.71 -3.07 -6.07
C GLY A 541 13.14 -1.98 -5.08
N ALA A 542 12.20 -1.32 -4.43
CA ALA A 542 12.40 -0.08 -3.67
C ALA A 542 13.32 -0.18 -2.45
N LEU A 543 13.88 -1.34 -2.16
CA LEU A 543 14.82 -1.55 -1.04
C LEU A 543 16.14 -0.77 -1.18
N GLY A 544 16.35 -0.07 -2.31
CA GLY A 544 17.58 0.69 -2.58
C GLY A 544 17.40 2.16 -2.98
N SER A 545 16.20 2.61 -3.35
CA SER A 545 16.00 3.98 -3.88
C SER A 545 14.95 4.76 -3.12
N ASP A 546 15.42 5.66 -2.25
CA ASP A 546 14.56 6.57 -1.50
C ASP A 546 13.73 7.48 -2.42
N ALA A 547 14.32 7.94 -3.53
CA ALA A 547 13.65 8.79 -4.52
C ALA A 547 12.49 8.04 -5.24
N ALA A 548 12.65 6.73 -5.49
CA ALA A 548 11.60 5.91 -6.06
C ALA A 548 10.42 5.75 -5.10
N ILE A 549 10.75 5.46 -3.83
CA ILE A 549 9.73 5.33 -2.78
C ILE A 549 8.94 6.63 -2.66
N GLU A 550 9.59 7.80 -2.69
CA GLU A 550 8.92 9.08 -2.53
C GLU A 550 8.01 9.42 -3.72
N ALA A 551 8.47 9.18 -4.95
CA ALA A 551 7.78 9.58 -6.17
C ALA A 551 6.62 8.65 -6.58
N ALA A 552 6.63 7.39 -6.16
CA ALA A 552 5.63 6.40 -6.56
C ALA A 552 4.41 6.38 -5.64
N ASP A 553 3.26 5.99 -6.18
CA ASP A 553 2.00 5.77 -5.47
C ASP A 553 1.89 4.34 -4.92
N VAL A 554 2.57 3.42 -5.57
CA VAL A 554 2.66 1.99 -5.21
C VAL A 554 4.11 1.56 -5.27
N VAL A 555 4.53 0.82 -4.26
CA VAL A 555 5.90 0.33 -4.16
C VAL A 555 5.88 -1.20 -4.07
N LEU A 556 6.56 -1.87 -4.99
CA LEU A 556 6.79 -3.31 -4.92
C LEU A 556 8.11 -3.55 -4.19
N MET A 557 8.02 -4.19 -3.03
CA MET A 557 9.18 -4.38 -2.13
C MET A 557 10.18 -5.40 -2.69
N ASP A 558 9.69 -6.39 -3.39
CA ASP A 558 10.50 -7.32 -4.16
C ASP A 558 10.59 -6.86 -5.63
N ASP A 559 11.62 -7.30 -6.30
CA ASP A 559 11.90 -6.88 -7.67
C ASP A 559 11.15 -7.72 -8.72
N LYS A 560 9.84 -8.05 -8.45
CA LYS A 560 9.02 -8.94 -9.28
C LYS A 560 7.88 -8.23 -10.01
N PRO A 561 7.96 -8.03 -11.34
CA PRO A 561 6.88 -7.46 -12.14
C PRO A 561 5.53 -8.18 -12.00
N SER A 562 5.51 -9.49 -11.71
CA SER A 562 4.27 -10.27 -11.53
C SER A 562 3.41 -9.79 -10.35
N LYS A 563 3.98 -9.08 -9.38
CA LYS A 563 3.24 -8.48 -8.26
C LYS A 563 2.28 -7.37 -8.68
N ILE A 564 2.47 -6.74 -9.84
CA ILE A 564 1.53 -5.76 -10.39
C ILE A 564 0.16 -6.42 -10.62
N ALA A 565 0.16 -7.63 -11.19
CA ALA A 565 -1.08 -8.38 -11.39
C ALA A 565 -1.75 -8.77 -10.06
N LEU A 566 -0.96 -9.02 -9.01
CA LEU A 566 -1.48 -9.26 -7.66
C LEU A 566 -2.08 -7.98 -7.06
N ALA A 567 -1.41 -6.83 -7.21
CA ALA A 567 -1.91 -5.52 -6.76
C ALA A 567 -3.28 -5.20 -7.38
N ILE A 568 -3.46 -5.42 -8.69
CA ILE A 568 -4.73 -5.24 -9.39
C ILE A 568 -5.82 -6.15 -8.81
N ARG A 569 -5.52 -7.43 -8.57
CA ARG A 569 -6.49 -8.38 -8.00
C ARG A 569 -6.93 -7.99 -6.60
N LEU A 570 -5.98 -7.62 -5.74
CA LEU A 570 -6.26 -7.16 -4.37
C LEU A 570 -7.11 -5.90 -4.37
N SER A 571 -6.76 -4.93 -5.22
CA SER A 571 -7.52 -3.68 -5.35
C SER A 571 -8.94 -3.93 -5.83
N ARG A 572 -9.14 -4.79 -6.85
CA ARG A 572 -10.49 -5.18 -7.32
C ARG A 572 -11.29 -5.90 -6.26
N HIS A 573 -10.67 -6.79 -5.49
CA HIS A 573 -11.31 -7.52 -4.40
C HIS A 573 -11.76 -6.56 -3.28
N THR A 574 -10.89 -5.65 -2.85
CA THR A 574 -11.21 -4.62 -1.86
C THR A 574 -12.40 -3.77 -2.29
N ILE A 575 -12.39 -3.27 -3.52
CA ILE A 575 -13.50 -2.46 -4.05
C ILE A 575 -14.79 -3.27 -4.20
N PHE A 576 -14.68 -4.55 -4.53
CA PHE A 576 -15.86 -5.42 -4.59
C PHE A 576 -16.51 -5.56 -3.21
N ILE A 577 -15.72 -5.82 -2.16
CA ILE A 577 -16.22 -5.90 -0.77
C ILE A 577 -16.82 -4.56 -0.32
N ALA A 578 -16.16 -3.44 -0.63
CA ALA A 578 -16.66 -2.11 -0.29
C ALA A 578 -18.04 -1.85 -0.94
N LYS A 579 -18.22 -2.23 -2.21
CA LYS A 579 -19.50 -2.13 -2.91
C LYS A 579 -20.55 -3.11 -2.35
N GLU A 580 -20.15 -4.33 -2.01
CA GLU A 580 -21.03 -5.33 -1.39
C GLU A 580 -21.60 -4.79 -0.08
N ASN A 581 -20.73 -4.25 0.79
CA ASN A 581 -21.14 -3.59 2.05
C ASN A 581 -22.09 -2.42 1.80
N ALA A 582 -21.78 -1.57 0.84
CA ALA A 582 -22.62 -0.42 0.50
C ALA A 582 -24.03 -0.84 0.07
N TRP A 583 -24.14 -1.76 -0.88
CA TRP A 583 -25.44 -2.22 -1.38
C TRP A 583 -26.24 -2.98 -0.32
N PHE A 584 -25.56 -3.79 0.51
CA PHE A 584 -26.19 -4.51 1.60
C PHE A 584 -26.75 -3.53 2.66
N ALA A 585 -25.95 -2.56 3.10
CA ALA A 585 -26.37 -1.56 4.07
C ALA A 585 -27.54 -0.70 3.55
N ILE A 586 -27.47 -0.21 2.31
CA ILE A 586 -28.53 0.58 1.68
C ILE A 586 -29.81 -0.25 1.54
N GLY A 587 -29.71 -1.50 1.08
CA GLY A 587 -30.86 -2.36 0.86
C GLY A 587 -31.66 -2.64 2.14
N ILE A 588 -30.96 -3.04 3.23
CA ILE A 588 -31.63 -3.27 4.52
C ILE A 588 -32.19 -1.96 5.09
N LYS A 589 -31.46 -0.88 4.98
CA LYS A 589 -31.88 0.44 5.46
C LYS A 589 -33.18 0.89 4.79
N VAL A 590 -33.27 0.80 3.47
CA VAL A 590 -34.51 1.13 2.74
C VAL A 590 -35.68 0.25 3.19
N ALA A 591 -35.44 -1.06 3.39
CA ALA A 591 -36.48 -1.96 3.89
C ALA A 591 -36.97 -1.58 5.28
N VAL A 592 -36.06 -1.28 6.24
CA VAL A 592 -36.41 -0.88 7.59
C VAL A 592 -37.11 0.48 7.62
N LEU A 593 -36.67 1.45 6.80
CA LEU A 593 -37.36 2.76 6.65
C LEU A 593 -38.81 2.61 6.16
N LEU A 594 -39.06 1.74 5.18
CA LEU A 594 -40.40 1.46 4.71
C LEU A 594 -41.26 0.83 5.83
N LEU A 595 -40.71 -0.15 6.56
CA LEU A 595 -41.41 -0.77 7.70
C LEU A 595 -41.72 0.22 8.82
N ALA A 596 -40.78 1.12 9.15
CA ALA A 596 -40.97 2.17 10.14
C ALA A 596 -42.04 3.18 9.73
N THR A 597 -42.07 3.60 8.47
CA THR A 597 -43.05 4.54 7.92
C THR A 597 -44.48 3.96 7.99
N VAL A 598 -44.63 2.67 7.72
CA VAL A 598 -45.94 1.98 7.82
C VAL A 598 -46.32 1.68 9.26
N GLY A 599 -45.36 1.72 10.21
CA GLY A 599 -45.59 1.49 11.63
C GLY A 599 -45.43 0.03 12.08
N PHE A 600 -44.81 -0.82 11.24
CA PHE A 600 -44.46 -2.21 11.63
C PHE A 600 -43.17 -2.33 12.42
N ALA A 601 -42.24 -1.36 12.32
CA ALA A 601 -41.01 -1.34 13.07
C ALA A 601 -41.09 -0.25 14.16
N ASN A 602 -40.78 -0.62 15.41
CA ASN A 602 -40.55 0.33 16.48
C ASN A 602 -39.09 0.81 16.48
N MET A 603 -38.79 1.86 17.26
CA MET A 603 -37.47 2.48 17.29
C MET A 603 -36.38 1.49 17.76
N GLY A 604 -36.66 0.64 18.75
CA GLY A 604 -35.71 -0.35 19.24
C GLY A 604 -35.31 -1.41 18.23
N TRP A 605 -36.28 -1.98 17.48
CA TRP A 605 -36.00 -2.93 16.39
C TRP A 605 -35.24 -2.27 15.24
N ALA A 606 -35.54 -1.00 14.98
CA ALA A 606 -34.88 -0.23 13.93
C ALA A 606 -33.37 -0.04 14.21
N VAL A 607 -33.02 0.35 15.44
CA VAL A 607 -31.65 0.47 15.89
C VAL A 607 -30.92 -0.87 15.93
N PHE A 608 -31.60 -1.92 16.45
CA PHE A 608 -31.02 -3.26 16.46
C PHE A 608 -30.66 -3.75 15.06
N ALA A 609 -31.52 -3.47 14.07
CA ALA A 609 -31.24 -3.81 12.67
C ALA A 609 -30.05 -3.00 12.12
N ASP A 610 -29.96 -1.70 12.41
CA ASP A 610 -28.88 -0.81 11.92
C ASP A 610 -27.52 -1.23 12.49
N VAL A 611 -27.44 -1.42 13.82
CA VAL A 611 -26.21 -1.92 14.48
C VAL A 611 -25.85 -3.33 13.99
N GLY A 612 -26.83 -4.21 13.79
CA GLY A 612 -26.60 -5.55 13.22
C GLY A 612 -26.01 -5.51 11.83
N VAL A 613 -26.52 -4.64 10.97
CA VAL A 613 -25.97 -4.42 9.60
C VAL A 613 -24.56 -3.87 9.67
N MET A 614 -24.29 -2.92 10.56
CA MET A 614 -22.97 -2.36 10.76
C MET A 614 -21.96 -3.44 11.19
N VAL A 615 -22.28 -4.26 12.17
CA VAL A 615 -21.42 -5.38 12.62
C VAL A 615 -21.14 -6.36 11.48
N LEU A 616 -22.17 -6.73 10.70
CA LEU A 616 -21.99 -7.62 9.55
C LEU A 616 -21.12 -6.99 8.46
N ALA A 617 -21.29 -5.70 8.17
CA ALA A 617 -20.49 -4.97 7.19
C ALA A 617 -19.03 -4.84 7.62
N VAL A 618 -18.77 -4.62 8.93
CA VAL A 618 -17.43 -4.61 9.51
C VAL A 618 -16.76 -5.98 9.39
N LEU A 619 -17.46 -7.05 9.76
CA LEU A 619 -16.93 -8.42 9.61
C LEU A 619 -16.65 -8.77 8.14
N ASN A 620 -17.50 -8.31 7.22
CA ASN A 620 -17.27 -8.50 5.79
C ASN A 620 -16.07 -7.68 5.29
N ALA A 621 -15.85 -6.46 5.81
CA ALA A 621 -14.70 -5.62 5.47
C ALA A 621 -13.36 -6.31 5.77
N MET A 622 -13.28 -7.08 6.86
CA MET A 622 -12.07 -7.82 7.22
C MET A 622 -11.66 -8.89 6.18
N ARG A 623 -12.55 -9.30 5.27
CA ARG A 623 -12.24 -10.23 4.16
C ARG A 623 -11.35 -9.59 3.09
N ALA A 624 -11.21 -8.26 3.09
CA ALA A 624 -10.33 -7.54 2.17
C ALA A 624 -8.82 -7.72 2.49
N ARG A 625 -8.48 -8.27 3.64
CA ARG A 625 -7.12 -8.56 4.11
C ARG A 625 -6.37 -9.62 3.28
#